data_a29497dd39960b5c8892f73c81b4a334
#
_entry.id   a29497dd39960b5c8892f73c81b4a334
#
_cell.length_a   1.000
_cell.length_b   1.000
_cell.length_c   1.000
_cell.angle_alpha   90.00
_cell.angle_beta   90.00
_cell.angle_gamma   90.00
#
_symmetry.space_group_name_H-M   'P 1'
#
loop_
_entity.id
_entity.type
_entity.pdbx_description
1 polymer ?
#
loop_
_entity_poly.entity_id
_entity_poly.type
_entity_poly.pdbx_seq_one_letter_code
_entity_poly.pdbx_strand_id
1 'polypeptide(L)'
;MLFRRTLAIGFFLMTLTPAVARADGLIVPFFGVNFGGDAGETLGNGADAKRYDWGVSFAWMGGGVFGFEGDVGYSPDFYGKRDTGGSSVLSLMGNVLVGVPFGGQKGFGIRPFGLVGFGVLKSDLESFDELIGFDGNEAAWNFGGGVMIFFGAHVGIRGDVRYFRTFEDVDFGPIQVTDSNAVDYTRGSAGLVFRF
;
A
#
# COMPACT_ATOMS: atom_id res chain seq x y z
N MET A 1 -6.41 36.97 -24.28
CA MET A 1 -5.54 35.78 -24.38
C MET A 1 -5.83 34.70 -23.31
N LEU A 2 -6.37 35.01 -22.15
CA LEU A 2 -6.75 34.02 -21.12
C LEU A 2 -7.88 33.07 -21.57
N PHE A 3 -8.89 33.58 -22.27
CA PHE A 3 -10.07 32.78 -22.67
C PHE A 3 -9.76 31.59 -23.62
N ARG A 4 -8.74 31.74 -24.48
CA ARG A 4 -8.30 30.65 -25.39
C ARG A 4 -7.53 29.54 -24.66
N ARG A 5 -6.84 29.86 -23.53
CA ARG A 5 -6.09 28.87 -22.74
C ARG A 5 -7.01 28.03 -21.84
N THR A 6 -8.05 28.66 -21.29
CA THR A 6 -9.07 27.93 -20.49
C THR A 6 -9.89 26.98 -21.35
N LEU A 7 -10.18 27.34 -22.62
CA LEU A 7 -10.91 26.48 -23.55
C LEU A 7 -10.08 25.26 -23.96
N ALA A 8 -8.77 25.42 -24.15
CA ALA A 8 -7.86 24.31 -24.49
C ALA A 8 -7.70 23.31 -23.36
N ILE A 9 -7.66 23.77 -22.10
CA ILE A 9 -7.59 22.90 -20.91
C ILE A 9 -8.92 22.16 -20.72
N GLY A 10 -10.06 22.84 -20.94
CA GLY A 10 -11.39 22.21 -20.89
C GLY A 10 -11.58 21.15 -21.98
N PHE A 11 -11.05 21.38 -23.17
CA PHE A 11 -11.14 20.42 -24.28
C PHE A 11 -10.23 19.21 -24.07
N PHE A 12 -9.06 19.37 -23.45
CA PHE A 12 -8.15 18.28 -23.11
C PHE A 12 -8.72 17.39 -22.00
N LEU A 13 -9.46 17.96 -21.05
CA LEU A 13 -10.17 17.21 -20.01
C LEU A 13 -11.40 16.44 -20.55
N MET A 14 -12.04 16.92 -21.63
CA MET A 14 -13.19 16.24 -22.25
C MET A 14 -12.79 15.06 -23.15
N THR A 15 -11.55 14.98 -23.61
CA THR A 15 -11.07 13.84 -24.41
C THR A 15 -10.66 12.63 -23.60
N LEU A 16 -10.62 12.74 -22.28
CA LEU A 16 -10.57 11.62 -21.35
C LEU A 16 -11.98 11.00 -21.15
N THR A 17 -12.69 10.73 -22.26
CA THR A 17 -13.81 9.79 -22.18
C THR A 17 -13.21 8.45 -21.74
N PRO A 18 -13.60 7.90 -20.59
CA PRO A 18 -13.22 6.53 -20.27
C PRO A 18 -13.87 5.67 -21.36
N ALA A 19 -13.08 5.16 -22.31
CA ALA A 19 -13.45 3.91 -22.93
C ALA A 19 -13.91 3.05 -21.76
N VAL A 20 -15.06 2.36 -21.88
CA VAL A 20 -15.60 1.48 -20.84
C VAL A 20 -14.53 0.42 -20.57
N ALA A 21 -13.49 0.84 -19.87
CA ALA A 21 -12.44 0.01 -19.38
C ALA A 21 -13.13 -0.80 -18.29
N ARG A 22 -13.34 -2.10 -18.55
CA ARG A 22 -13.68 -3.04 -17.50
C ARG A 22 -12.59 -2.88 -16.46
N ALA A 23 -12.92 -2.20 -15.38
CA ALA A 23 -12.03 -2.12 -14.25
C ALA A 23 -11.98 -3.51 -13.62
N ASP A 24 -10.80 -4.09 -13.53
CA ASP A 24 -10.58 -5.31 -12.77
C ASP A 24 -10.66 -4.95 -11.28
N GLY A 25 -11.63 -5.50 -10.57
CA GLY A 25 -11.64 -5.51 -9.12
C GLY A 25 -10.71 -6.62 -8.62
N LEU A 26 -9.79 -6.28 -7.73
CA LEU A 26 -8.82 -7.23 -7.18
C LEU A 26 -8.93 -7.26 -5.67
N ILE A 27 -8.96 -8.47 -5.09
CA ILE A 27 -8.78 -8.69 -3.65
C ILE A 27 -7.51 -9.51 -3.48
N VAL A 28 -6.59 -9.04 -2.64
CA VAL A 28 -5.28 -9.66 -2.48
C VAL A 28 -4.98 -9.86 -1.00
N PRO A 29 -5.41 -10.97 -0.37
CA PRO A 29 -4.82 -11.37 0.90
C PRO A 29 -3.33 -11.67 0.70
N PHE A 30 -2.51 -11.14 1.61
CA PHE A 30 -1.07 -11.27 1.52
C PHE A 30 -0.44 -11.63 2.87
N PHE A 31 0.76 -12.17 2.78
CA PHE A 31 1.69 -12.38 3.87
C PHE A 31 3.03 -11.77 3.50
N GLY A 32 3.68 -11.10 4.46
CA GLY A 32 4.92 -10.37 4.24
C GLY A 32 5.88 -10.44 5.41
N VAL A 33 7.01 -9.79 5.20
CA VAL A 33 8.06 -9.58 6.20
C VAL A 33 8.52 -8.14 6.13
N ASN A 34 8.60 -7.48 7.28
CA ASN A 34 9.17 -6.15 7.42
C ASN A 34 10.65 -6.23 7.74
N PHE A 35 11.46 -5.37 7.13
CA PHE A 35 12.90 -5.31 7.29
C PHE A 35 13.45 -3.90 7.01
N GLY A 36 14.65 -3.63 7.52
CA GLY A 36 15.31 -2.32 7.36
C GLY A 36 14.71 -1.23 8.26
N GLY A 37 15.41 -0.11 8.42
CA GLY A 37 14.98 1.00 9.25
C GLY A 37 14.64 0.59 10.67
N ASP A 38 13.53 1.09 11.20
CA ASP A 38 13.06 0.77 12.57
C ASP A 38 12.57 -0.67 12.71
N ALA A 39 12.25 -1.34 11.60
CA ALA A 39 11.99 -2.77 11.60
C ALA A 39 13.26 -3.62 11.87
N GLY A 40 14.45 -3.04 11.83
CA GLY A 40 15.74 -3.69 12.11
C GLY A 40 16.23 -4.64 11.01
N GLU A 41 17.49 -5.07 11.12
CA GLU A 41 18.11 -6.00 10.18
C GLU A 41 17.55 -7.42 10.36
N THR A 42 16.78 -7.88 9.39
CA THR A 42 16.23 -9.25 9.37
C THR A 42 17.24 -10.28 8.87
N LEU A 43 18.40 -9.87 8.34
CA LEU A 43 19.35 -10.71 7.62
C LEU A 43 20.72 -10.93 8.28
N GLY A 44 20.95 -10.45 9.50
CA GLY A 44 22.26 -10.59 10.16
C GLY A 44 22.19 -10.86 11.65
N ASN A 45 22.54 -12.06 12.07
CA ASN A 45 22.99 -12.45 13.42
C ASN A 45 22.09 -12.26 14.65
N GLY A 46 20.79 -12.28 14.50
CA GLY A 46 19.87 -12.31 15.64
C GLY A 46 18.59 -13.04 15.28
N ALA A 47 18.50 -14.31 15.62
CA ALA A 47 17.45 -15.24 15.19
C ALA A 47 16.04 -14.96 15.75
N ASP A 48 15.74 -13.78 16.32
CA ASP A 48 14.57 -13.63 17.18
C ASP A 48 13.53 -12.56 16.79
N ALA A 49 13.68 -11.88 15.67
CA ALA A 49 12.64 -10.91 15.27
C ALA A 49 12.26 -11.03 13.79
N LYS A 50 11.66 -12.15 13.41
CA LYS A 50 10.92 -12.24 12.16
C LYS A 50 9.67 -11.40 12.31
N ARG A 51 9.69 -10.21 11.74
CA ARG A 51 8.57 -9.27 11.78
C ARG A 51 7.63 -9.57 10.64
N TYR A 52 6.78 -10.55 10.89
CA TYR A 52 5.75 -10.93 9.94
C TYR A 52 4.71 -9.82 9.81
N ASP A 53 4.23 -9.65 8.59
CA ASP A 53 3.11 -8.80 8.24
C ASP A 53 2.08 -9.61 7.47
N TRP A 54 0.81 -9.38 7.71
CA TRP A 54 -0.27 -9.99 6.95
C TRP A 54 -1.42 -9.00 6.81
N GLY A 55 -2.16 -9.15 5.74
CA GLY A 55 -3.22 -8.20 5.47
C GLY A 55 -4.00 -8.49 4.20
N VAL A 56 -4.69 -7.46 3.74
CA VAL A 56 -5.47 -7.52 2.52
C VAL A 56 -5.40 -6.20 1.76
N SER A 57 -5.24 -6.29 0.45
CA SER A 57 -5.35 -5.14 -0.46
C SER A 57 -6.60 -5.29 -1.32
N PHE A 58 -7.29 -4.17 -1.54
CA PHE A 58 -8.43 -4.04 -2.45
C PHE A 58 -8.04 -3.07 -3.55
N ALA A 59 -7.98 -3.52 -4.79
CA ALA A 59 -7.57 -2.66 -5.89
C ALA A 59 -8.59 -2.67 -7.03
N TRP A 60 -8.67 -1.54 -7.73
CA TRP A 60 -9.43 -1.36 -8.96
C TRP A 60 -8.49 -0.84 -10.03
N MET A 61 -8.32 -1.61 -11.09
CA MET A 61 -7.40 -1.25 -12.19
C MET A 61 -8.15 -1.12 -13.51
N GLY A 62 -8.22 0.11 -14.03
CA GLY A 62 -8.81 0.41 -15.33
C GLY A 62 -7.92 -0.09 -16.48
N GLY A 63 -8.43 -1.05 -17.28
CA GLY A 63 -7.64 -1.67 -18.35
C GLY A 63 -6.33 -2.33 -17.90
N GLY A 64 -6.15 -2.50 -16.60
CA GLY A 64 -4.94 -3.05 -16.01
C GLY A 64 -3.74 -2.12 -15.98
N VAL A 65 -3.90 -0.84 -16.36
CA VAL A 65 -2.80 0.14 -16.43
C VAL A 65 -2.82 1.07 -15.22
N PHE A 66 -3.90 1.81 -15.02
CA PHE A 66 -4.05 2.71 -13.87
C PHE A 66 -5.04 2.14 -12.88
N GLY A 67 -4.73 2.30 -11.59
CA GLY A 67 -5.61 1.82 -10.54
C GLY A 67 -5.43 2.55 -9.23
N PHE A 68 -6.39 2.27 -8.34
CA PHE A 68 -6.37 2.68 -6.94
C PHE A 68 -6.38 1.43 -6.08
N GLU A 69 -5.72 1.50 -4.94
CA GLU A 69 -5.66 0.40 -3.97
C GLU A 69 -5.84 0.93 -2.56
N GLY A 70 -6.66 0.26 -1.77
CA GLY A 70 -6.65 0.33 -0.32
C GLY A 70 -5.90 -0.88 0.23
N ASP A 71 -4.91 -0.65 1.08
CA ASP A 71 -4.07 -1.69 1.68
C ASP A 71 -4.18 -1.63 3.20
N VAL A 72 -4.45 -2.76 3.82
CA VAL A 72 -4.51 -2.93 5.26
C VAL A 72 -3.52 -4.01 5.65
N GLY A 73 -2.49 -3.65 6.40
CA GLY A 73 -1.46 -4.56 6.89
C GLY A 73 -1.37 -4.53 8.40
N TYR A 74 -1.14 -5.67 9.02
CA TYR A 74 -0.95 -5.82 10.45
C TYR A 74 0.34 -6.58 10.75
N SER A 75 1.20 -5.97 11.54
CA SER A 75 2.48 -6.52 11.97
C SER A 75 2.47 -6.70 13.49
N PRO A 76 2.29 -7.91 14.00
CA PRO A 76 2.51 -8.20 15.40
C PRO A 76 4.01 -8.13 15.73
N ASP A 77 4.36 -7.69 16.94
CA ASP A 77 5.73 -7.61 17.46
C ASP A 77 6.69 -6.78 16.57
N PHE A 78 6.22 -5.67 15.99
CA PHE A 78 6.98 -4.84 15.04
C PHE A 78 8.32 -4.32 15.61
N TYR A 79 8.37 -3.87 16.85
CA TYR A 79 9.60 -3.39 17.51
C TYR A 79 10.36 -4.50 18.28
N GLY A 80 9.96 -5.78 18.12
CA GLY A 80 10.50 -6.92 18.85
C GLY A 80 9.83 -7.13 20.20
N LYS A 81 10.08 -8.30 20.80
CA LYS A 81 9.54 -8.63 22.13
C LYS A 81 10.20 -7.73 23.18
N ARG A 82 9.47 -6.76 23.69
CA ARG A 82 9.79 -6.09 24.94
C ARG A 82 9.08 -6.82 26.08
N ASP A 83 9.73 -6.94 27.24
CA ASP A 83 9.21 -7.61 28.43
C ASP A 83 7.93 -6.96 29.02
N THR A 84 7.41 -5.90 28.43
CA THR A 84 6.29 -5.09 28.93
C THR A 84 5.30 -4.65 27.85
N GLY A 85 4.80 -5.57 27.03
CA GLY A 85 3.72 -5.28 26.08
C GLY A 85 4.08 -5.58 24.63
N GLY A 86 3.12 -6.09 23.86
CA GLY A 86 3.26 -6.32 22.43
C GLY A 86 3.34 -4.98 21.69
N SER A 87 4.26 -4.86 20.75
CA SER A 87 4.37 -3.72 19.86
C SER A 87 3.81 -4.10 18.49
N SER A 88 2.55 -3.83 18.24
CA SER A 88 1.93 -4.09 16.96
C SER A 88 1.83 -2.79 16.13
N VAL A 89 1.95 -2.93 14.82
CA VAL A 89 1.73 -1.83 13.87
C VAL A 89 0.64 -2.21 12.88
N LEU A 90 -0.36 -1.35 12.77
CA LEU A 90 -1.38 -1.40 11.72
C LEU A 90 -1.06 -0.35 10.67
N SER A 91 -1.01 -0.75 9.41
CA SER A 91 -0.88 0.15 8.28
C SER A 91 -2.20 0.22 7.50
N LEU A 92 -2.67 1.46 7.25
CA LEU A 92 -3.82 1.75 6.39
C LEU A 92 -3.36 2.70 5.29
N MET A 93 -3.28 2.23 4.05
CA MET A 93 -2.72 3.01 2.94
C MET A 93 -3.69 3.10 1.76
N GLY A 94 -3.80 4.29 1.18
CA GLY A 94 -4.42 4.52 -0.11
C GLY A 94 -3.36 4.73 -1.18
N ASN A 95 -3.35 3.91 -2.23
CA ASN A 95 -2.31 3.90 -3.24
C ASN A 95 -2.86 4.17 -4.63
N VAL A 96 -2.04 4.81 -5.47
CA VAL A 96 -2.22 4.83 -6.92
C VAL A 96 -1.27 3.80 -7.52
N LEU A 97 -1.78 2.96 -8.42
CA LEU A 97 -1.02 1.94 -9.12
C LEU A 97 -0.86 2.30 -10.59
N VAL A 98 0.33 2.00 -11.12
CA VAL A 98 0.59 2.01 -12.56
C VAL A 98 1.17 0.66 -12.94
N GLY A 99 0.47 -0.08 -13.80
CA GLY A 99 0.86 -1.40 -14.25
C GLY A 99 0.99 -1.48 -15.77
N VAL A 100 1.76 -2.46 -16.24
CA VAL A 100 1.87 -2.78 -17.66
C VAL A 100 1.40 -4.22 -17.87
N PRO A 101 0.20 -4.44 -18.45
CA PRO A 101 -0.33 -5.78 -18.65
C PRO A 101 0.36 -6.45 -19.85
N PHE A 102 0.97 -7.59 -19.61
CA PHE A 102 1.48 -8.50 -20.65
C PHE A 102 0.63 -9.77 -20.66
N GLY A 103 -0.02 -10.05 -21.78
CA GLY A 103 -0.86 -11.24 -21.94
C GLY A 103 -2.34 -10.99 -21.75
N GLY A 104 -3.12 -12.06 -21.88
CA GLY A 104 -4.56 -11.99 -22.03
C GLY A 104 -5.35 -11.67 -20.76
N GLN A 105 -6.45 -10.97 -20.94
CA GLN A 105 -7.42 -10.71 -19.88
C GLN A 105 -8.17 -11.95 -19.40
N LYS A 106 -8.16 -13.05 -20.17
CA LYS A 106 -8.88 -14.29 -19.89
C LYS A 106 -7.99 -15.52 -19.70
N GLY A 107 -6.65 -15.35 -19.77
CA GLY A 107 -5.68 -16.44 -19.68
C GLY A 107 -4.48 -16.07 -18.84
N PHE A 108 -3.35 -16.72 -19.10
CA PHE A 108 -2.09 -16.40 -18.48
C PHE A 108 -1.68 -14.96 -18.80
N GLY A 109 -1.29 -14.23 -17.78
CA GLY A 109 -0.83 -12.84 -17.92
C GLY A 109 0.11 -12.43 -16.81
N ILE A 110 1.02 -11.51 -17.12
CA ILE A 110 1.96 -10.93 -16.18
C ILE A 110 1.73 -9.43 -16.17
N ARG A 111 1.69 -8.83 -14.99
CA ARG A 111 1.49 -7.38 -14.82
C ARG A 111 2.50 -6.85 -13.81
N PRO A 112 3.69 -6.41 -14.24
CA PRO A 112 4.54 -5.57 -13.41
C PRO A 112 3.83 -4.25 -13.11
N PHE A 113 4.02 -3.74 -11.89
CA PHE A 113 3.39 -2.50 -11.44
C PHE A 113 4.29 -1.73 -10.50
N GLY A 114 4.11 -0.42 -10.46
CA GLY A 114 4.60 0.47 -9.44
C GLY A 114 3.43 1.09 -8.68
N LEU A 115 3.67 1.51 -7.47
CA LEU A 115 2.69 2.20 -6.65
C LEU A 115 3.32 3.31 -5.82
N VAL A 116 2.51 4.28 -5.47
CA VAL A 116 2.79 5.31 -4.49
C VAL A 116 1.51 5.64 -3.76
N GLY A 117 1.60 5.92 -2.47
CA GLY A 117 0.42 6.20 -1.69
C GLY A 117 0.69 6.94 -0.39
N PHE A 118 -0.41 7.25 0.27
CA PHE A 118 -0.46 7.91 1.57
C PHE A 118 -1.43 7.18 2.47
N GLY A 119 -1.23 7.31 3.76
CA GLY A 119 -2.09 6.69 4.73
C GLY A 119 -1.65 6.99 6.16
N VAL A 120 -1.97 6.06 7.04
CA VAL A 120 -1.66 6.16 8.45
C VAL A 120 -1.02 4.86 8.95
N LEU A 121 -0.03 5.01 9.82
CA LEU A 121 0.51 3.94 10.65
C LEU A 121 -0.02 4.15 12.06
N LYS A 122 -0.46 3.10 12.69
CA LYS A 122 -0.92 3.10 14.08
C LYS A 122 -0.12 2.07 14.86
N SER A 123 0.59 2.54 15.88
CA SER A 123 1.36 1.71 16.81
C SER A 123 0.51 1.36 18.03
N ASP A 124 0.78 0.20 18.65
CA ASP A 124 0.18 -0.26 19.90
C ASP A 124 -1.34 -0.36 19.91
N LEU A 125 -1.88 -1.27 19.08
CA LEU A 125 -3.31 -1.61 19.12
C LEU A 125 -3.61 -2.60 20.23
N GLU A 126 -4.19 -2.13 21.34
CA GLU A 126 -4.72 -2.99 22.40
C GLU A 126 -6.15 -3.50 22.09
N SER A 127 -6.91 -2.80 21.24
CA SER A 127 -8.30 -3.15 20.91
C SER A 127 -8.74 -2.72 19.53
N PHE A 128 -9.61 -3.51 18.89
CA PHE A 128 -10.22 -3.17 17.59
C PHE A 128 -11.10 -1.90 17.63
N ASP A 129 -11.62 -1.50 18.79
CA ASP A 129 -12.40 -0.27 18.97
C ASP A 129 -11.57 1.00 18.75
N GLU A 130 -10.24 0.92 18.90
CA GLU A 130 -9.34 2.05 18.67
C GLU A 130 -9.07 2.30 17.17
N LEU A 131 -9.48 1.40 16.27
CA LEU A 131 -9.32 1.57 14.81
C LEU A 131 -10.02 2.83 14.26
N ILE A 132 -11.05 3.31 14.96
CA ILE A 132 -11.87 4.48 14.54
C ILE A 132 -11.41 5.77 15.26
N GLY A 133 -10.56 5.66 16.28
CA GLY A 133 -9.99 6.81 17.00
C GLY A 133 -8.84 7.45 16.19
N PHE A 134 -8.80 8.79 16.13
CA PHE A 134 -7.75 9.54 15.45
C PHE A 134 -6.53 9.81 16.34
N ASP A 135 -6.54 9.38 17.60
CA ASP A 135 -5.44 9.57 18.54
C ASP A 135 -4.33 8.52 18.29
N GLY A 136 -3.10 8.99 18.18
CA GLY A 136 -1.92 8.14 17.97
C GLY A 136 -1.69 7.65 16.52
N ASN A 137 -2.33 8.30 15.53
CA ASN A 137 -2.12 8.00 14.13
C ASN A 137 -0.96 8.82 13.56
N GLU A 138 0.04 8.15 13.01
CA GLU A 138 1.15 8.80 12.29
C GLU A 138 0.83 8.80 10.79
N ALA A 139 0.79 9.99 10.19
CA ALA A 139 0.65 10.10 8.75
C ALA A 139 1.91 9.53 8.07
N ALA A 140 1.70 8.70 7.06
CA ALA A 140 2.78 8.01 6.36
C ALA A 140 2.57 8.03 4.84
N TRP A 141 3.66 7.87 4.12
CA TRP A 141 3.65 7.63 2.69
C TRP A 141 4.38 6.33 2.38
N ASN A 142 4.04 5.75 1.25
CA ASN A 142 4.73 4.57 0.75
C ASN A 142 4.99 4.69 -0.75
N PHE A 143 5.98 3.97 -1.21
CA PHE A 143 6.17 3.68 -2.62
C PHE A 143 6.74 2.27 -2.78
N GLY A 144 6.50 1.69 -3.92
CA GLY A 144 7.00 0.35 -4.18
C GLY A 144 6.63 -0.17 -5.55
N GLY A 145 6.81 -1.45 -5.73
CA GLY A 145 6.46 -2.12 -6.96
C GLY A 145 6.54 -3.62 -6.82
N GLY A 146 6.02 -4.28 -7.83
CA GLY A 146 5.94 -5.73 -7.82
C GLY A 146 5.44 -6.29 -9.14
N VAL A 147 5.02 -7.54 -9.08
CA VAL A 147 4.46 -8.24 -10.22
C VAL A 147 3.22 -9.03 -9.79
N MET A 148 2.19 -8.99 -10.63
CA MET A 148 1.03 -9.88 -10.57
C MET A 148 1.15 -10.88 -11.70
N ILE A 149 0.93 -12.16 -11.40
CA ILE A 149 0.89 -13.25 -12.39
C ILE A 149 -0.49 -13.88 -12.30
N PHE A 150 -1.23 -13.83 -13.40
CA PHE A 150 -2.57 -14.39 -13.52
C PHE A 150 -2.50 -15.75 -14.22
N PHE A 151 -3.14 -16.77 -13.67
CA PHE A 151 -3.23 -18.10 -14.23
C PHE A 151 -4.52 -18.34 -15.01
N GLY A 152 -5.42 -17.35 -14.99
CA GLY A 152 -6.73 -17.41 -15.66
C GLY A 152 -7.47 -16.10 -15.51
N ALA A 153 -8.79 -16.16 -15.68
CA ALA A 153 -9.63 -14.97 -15.60
C ALA A 153 -9.74 -14.40 -14.17
N HIS A 154 -9.66 -15.24 -13.14
CA HIS A 154 -10.07 -14.87 -11.79
C HIS A 154 -9.00 -15.04 -10.70
N VAL A 155 -7.92 -15.80 -10.98
CA VAL A 155 -6.94 -16.15 -9.94
C VAL A 155 -5.52 -15.84 -10.41
N GLY A 156 -4.72 -15.35 -9.50
CA GLY A 156 -3.30 -15.05 -9.71
C GLY A 156 -2.52 -15.05 -8.40
N ILE A 157 -1.25 -14.70 -8.52
CA ILE A 157 -0.37 -14.41 -7.40
C ILE A 157 0.22 -13.01 -7.56
N ARG A 158 0.57 -12.39 -6.46
CA ARG A 158 1.24 -11.09 -6.41
C ARG A 158 2.44 -11.18 -5.50
N GLY A 159 3.55 -10.57 -5.93
CA GLY A 159 4.69 -10.29 -5.09
C GLY A 159 5.07 -8.82 -5.22
N ASP A 160 5.32 -8.13 -4.12
CA ASP A 160 5.75 -6.73 -4.12
C ASP A 160 6.69 -6.39 -2.97
N VAL A 161 7.42 -5.29 -3.17
CA VAL A 161 8.27 -4.66 -2.16
C VAL A 161 7.85 -3.21 -2.05
N ARG A 162 7.63 -2.74 -0.82
CA ARG A 162 7.20 -1.39 -0.50
C ARG A 162 8.06 -0.79 0.60
N TYR A 163 8.43 0.45 0.42
CA TYR A 163 9.04 1.28 1.44
C TYR A 163 7.98 2.17 2.07
N PHE A 164 7.97 2.25 3.38
CA PHE A 164 7.08 3.07 4.20
C PHE A 164 7.90 4.07 5.00
N ARG A 165 7.38 5.28 5.14
CA ARG A 165 7.97 6.30 6.00
C ARG A 165 6.88 7.21 6.54
N THR A 166 6.94 7.52 7.82
CA THR A 166 6.11 8.54 8.44
C THR A 166 6.60 9.95 8.06
N PHE A 167 5.68 10.91 8.04
CA PHE A 167 6.04 12.31 7.85
C PHE A 167 6.58 12.88 9.16
N GLU A 168 7.73 13.53 9.09
CA GLU A 168 8.22 14.41 10.14
C GLU A 168 7.51 15.76 9.99
N ASP A 169 6.91 16.27 11.06
CA ASP A 169 6.32 17.62 11.16
C ASP A 169 5.57 18.11 9.90
N VAL A 170 4.40 17.54 9.62
CA VAL A 170 3.53 18.09 8.60
C VAL A 170 2.30 18.72 9.26
N ASP A 171 2.25 20.04 9.23
CA ASP A 171 1.15 20.85 9.75
C ASP A 171 0.02 20.93 8.70
N PHE A 172 -0.94 20.02 8.75
CA PHE A 172 -2.17 20.08 7.95
C PHE A 172 -3.32 20.69 8.78
N GLY A 173 -3.17 21.94 9.22
CA GLY A 173 -4.23 22.68 9.93
C GLY A 173 -4.53 22.11 11.32
N PRO A 174 -5.66 21.46 11.59
CA PRO A 174 -6.00 21.00 12.94
C PRO A 174 -5.29 19.73 13.40
N ILE A 175 -4.50 19.08 12.55
CA ILE A 175 -3.74 17.86 12.86
C ILE A 175 -2.27 18.24 13.05
N GLN A 176 -1.86 18.42 14.30
CA GLN A 176 -0.46 18.58 14.68
C GLN A 176 0.13 17.20 14.93
N VAL A 177 0.98 16.72 14.00
CA VAL A 177 1.80 15.53 14.21
C VAL A 177 3.15 16.03 14.73
N THR A 178 3.34 15.97 16.04
CA THR A 178 4.61 16.28 16.68
C THR A 178 5.22 14.95 17.14
N ASP A 179 6.08 14.37 16.31
CA ASP A 179 6.93 13.29 16.79
C ASP A 179 8.31 13.32 16.13
N SER A 180 9.35 13.27 16.94
CA SER A 180 10.75 13.51 16.56
C SER A 180 11.47 12.26 16.03
N ASN A 181 10.78 11.17 15.77
CA ASN A 181 11.34 9.94 15.23
C ASN A 181 10.51 9.45 14.04
N ALA A 182 10.93 9.81 12.83
CA ALA A 182 10.32 9.23 11.63
C ALA A 182 10.54 7.71 11.60
N VAL A 183 9.45 6.94 11.64
CA VAL A 183 9.49 5.49 11.47
C VAL A 183 9.62 5.17 9.99
N ASP A 184 10.63 4.38 9.62
CA ASP A 184 10.78 3.88 8.26
C ASP A 184 11.05 2.38 8.23
N TYR A 185 10.53 1.70 7.24
CA TYR A 185 10.77 0.28 7.01
C TYR A 185 10.43 -0.16 5.59
N THR A 186 10.90 -1.33 5.21
CA THR A 186 10.55 -1.97 3.95
C THR A 186 9.73 -3.24 4.22
N ARG A 187 8.65 -3.43 3.46
CA ARG A 187 7.84 -4.64 3.47
C ARG A 187 8.03 -5.40 2.16
N GLY A 188 8.41 -6.68 2.24
CA GLY A 188 8.32 -7.63 1.14
C GLY A 188 7.11 -8.53 1.36
N SER A 189 6.21 -8.64 0.38
CA SER A 189 4.99 -9.41 0.53
C SER A 189 4.69 -10.31 -0.67
N ALA A 190 3.97 -11.40 -0.39
CA ALA A 190 3.41 -12.29 -1.39
C ALA A 190 1.94 -12.58 -1.06
N GLY A 191 1.08 -12.65 -2.07
CA GLY A 191 -0.35 -12.84 -1.88
C GLY A 191 -1.04 -13.54 -3.04
N LEU A 192 -2.26 -13.98 -2.76
CA LEU A 192 -3.16 -14.52 -3.77
C LEU A 192 -4.01 -13.39 -4.35
N VAL A 193 -4.18 -13.38 -5.67
CA VAL A 193 -5.02 -12.39 -6.35
C VAL A 193 -6.33 -13.04 -6.76
N PHE A 194 -7.43 -12.47 -6.30
CA PHE A 194 -8.77 -12.78 -6.78
C PHE A 194 -9.27 -11.60 -7.62
N ARG A 195 -9.60 -11.87 -8.89
CA ARG A 195 -10.03 -10.87 -9.87
C ARG A 195 -11.50 -11.07 -10.24
N PHE A 196 -12.26 -9.98 -10.26
CA PHE A 196 -13.70 -9.94 -10.57
C PHE A 196 -13.99 -9.11 -11.81
#